data_83793d9471b02d3f0e101d4cc6ad9214
#
_entry.id   83793d9471b02d3f0e101d4cc6ad9214
#
_cell.length_a   1.000
_cell.length_b   1.000
_cell.length_c   1.000
_cell.angle_alpha   90.00
_cell.angle_beta   90.00
_cell.angle_gamma   90.00
#
_symmetry.space_group_name_H-M   'P 1'
#
loop_
_entity.id
_entity.type
_entity.pdbx_description
1 polymer ?
#
loop_
_entity_poly.entity_id
_entity_poly.type
_entity_poly.pdbx_seq_one_letter_code
_entity_poly.pdbx_strand_id
1 'polypeptide(L)'
;LYFEPLTVEDVMSIYNKEKPLGVIVQFGGQTPLNIAAELEKRGAHILGTSPAVIDMAEDRDLFNAMMQKLNIPMPESGMAVNVDEALEIAHRIGYPMMVRPSYVLGGRGMEVVYDDNMLRDYMAAAIDVTPERPILMDRFLQNALECETDAISDGSNAFVPTVMQHIEQAGVHSGDSACVIPSVEISEENKKLIREYTT
;
A
#
# COMPACT_ATOMS: atom_id res chain seq x y z
N LEU A 1 -17.61 -2.15 -25.57
CA LEU A 1 -16.43 -2.80 -25.06
C LEU A 1 -15.28 -2.58 -26.04
N TYR A 2 -14.13 -2.10 -25.53
CA TYR A 2 -12.91 -1.84 -26.29
C TYR A 2 -11.80 -2.77 -25.80
N PHE A 3 -10.97 -3.24 -26.70
CA PHE A 3 -9.82 -4.13 -26.44
C PHE A 3 -8.54 -3.44 -26.91
N GLU A 4 -8.34 -2.21 -26.44
CA GLU A 4 -7.18 -1.41 -26.78
C GLU A 4 -6.15 -1.44 -25.64
N PRO A 5 -4.87 -1.16 -25.91
CA PRO A 5 -3.89 -0.96 -24.86
C PRO A 5 -4.30 0.15 -23.89
N LEU A 6 -3.96 -0.01 -22.61
CA LEU A 6 -4.20 1.01 -21.59
C LEU A 6 -3.12 2.10 -21.66
N THR A 7 -3.03 2.77 -22.81
CA THR A 7 -2.22 3.98 -23.00
C THR A 7 -3.09 5.22 -22.85
N VAL A 8 -2.48 6.35 -22.53
CA VAL A 8 -3.19 7.62 -22.40
C VAL A 8 -3.86 8.01 -23.74
N GLU A 9 -3.19 7.75 -24.86
CA GLU A 9 -3.67 8.06 -26.20
C GLU A 9 -4.92 7.26 -26.57
N ASP A 10 -4.89 5.97 -26.34
CA ASP A 10 -6.02 5.07 -26.68
C ASP A 10 -7.22 5.36 -25.79
N VAL A 11 -7.00 5.52 -24.48
CA VAL A 11 -8.07 5.88 -23.54
C VAL A 11 -8.68 7.24 -23.88
N MET A 12 -7.88 8.26 -24.19
CA MET A 12 -8.39 9.58 -24.58
C MET A 12 -9.13 9.54 -25.92
N SER A 13 -8.71 8.71 -26.87
CA SER A 13 -9.43 8.50 -28.12
C SER A 13 -10.85 7.96 -27.86
N ILE A 14 -10.96 6.95 -27.00
CA ILE A 14 -12.26 6.37 -26.60
C ILE A 14 -13.07 7.41 -25.81
N TYR A 15 -12.45 8.10 -24.86
CA TYR A 15 -13.09 9.14 -24.04
C TYR A 15 -13.73 10.23 -24.91
N ASN A 16 -12.99 10.73 -25.89
CA ASN A 16 -13.46 11.76 -26.81
C ASN A 16 -14.56 11.27 -27.75
N LYS A 17 -14.54 9.99 -28.13
CA LYS A 17 -15.53 9.35 -28.98
C LYS A 17 -16.84 9.10 -28.25
N GLU A 18 -16.76 8.48 -27.07
CA GLU A 18 -17.95 8.04 -26.31
C GLU A 18 -18.52 9.15 -25.41
N LYS A 19 -17.70 10.15 -25.05
CA LYS A 19 -18.08 11.29 -24.20
C LYS A 19 -18.76 10.82 -22.89
N PRO A 20 -18.14 9.92 -22.14
CA PRO A 20 -18.67 9.44 -20.87
C PRO A 20 -18.70 10.57 -19.83
N LEU A 21 -19.41 10.38 -18.73
CA LEU A 21 -19.40 11.27 -17.57
C LEU A 21 -18.00 11.42 -16.98
N GLY A 22 -17.22 10.35 -17.01
CA GLY A 22 -15.84 10.29 -16.51
C GLY A 22 -15.24 8.89 -16.64
N VAL A 23 -14.08 8.71 -16.03
CA VAL A 23 -13.30 7.47 -16.07
C VAL A 23 -13.11 6.97 -14.64
N ILE A 24 -13.42 5.71 -14.38
CA ILE A 24 -13.08 5.02 -13.14
C ILE A 24 -11.76 4.27 -13.37
N VAL A 25 -10.74 4.56 -12.57
CA VAL A 25 -9.39 3.98 -12.72
C VAL A 25 -9.05 2.93 -11.67
N GLN A 26 -9.83 2.82 -10.58
CA GLN A 26 -9.48 2.04 -9.40
C GLN A 26 -9.64 0.52 -9.54
N PHE A 27 -10.42 0.03 -10.52
CA PHE A 27 -10.76 -1.40 -10.62
C PHE A 27 -9.92 -2.17 -11.66
N GLY A 28 -8.82 -1.59 -12.13
CA GLY A 28 -7.97 -2.18 -13.17
C GLY A 28 -6.53 -2.47 -12.71
N GLY A 29 -6.28 -2.47 -11.40
CA GLY A 29 -4.93 -2.60 -10.85
C GLY A 29 -4.05 -1.37 -11.12
N GLN A 30 -2.73 -1.54 -11.10
CA GLN A 30 -1.77 -0.42 -11.17
C GLN A 30 -1.75 0.30 -12.53
N THR A 31 -2.03 -0.41 -13.62
CA THR A 31 -1.91 0.16 -14.97
C THR A 31 -2.80 1.39 -15.18
N PRO A 32 -4.13 1.36 -14.92
CA PRO A 32 -4.96 2.55 -15.04
C PRO A 32 -4.64 3.62 -13.98
N LEU A 33 -4.17 3.26 -12.78
CA LEU A 33 -3.75 4.23 -11.77
C LEU A 33 -2.56 5.04 -12.26
N ASN A 34 -1.57 4.41 -12.87
CA ASN A 34 -0.35 5.08 -13.38
C ASN A 34 -0.63 6.13 -14.47
N ILE A 35 -1.72 6.02 -15.19
CA ILE A 35 -2.09 6.99 -16.25
C ILE A 35 -3.15 8.01 -15.81
N ALA A 36 -3.72 7.87 -14.60
CA ALA A 36 -4.84 8.69 -14.12
C ALA A 36 -4.54 10.20 -14.14
N ALA A 37 -3.38 10.61 -13.61
CA ALA A 37 -2.98 12.01 -13.57
C ALA A 37 -2.80 12.62 -14.97
N GLU A 38 -2.28 11.85 -15.94
CA GLU A 38 -2.10 12.33 -17.31
C GLU A 38 -3.43 12.38 -18.07
N LEU A 39 -4.36 11.44 -17.80
CA LEU A 39 -5.72 11.51 -18.34
C LEU A 39 -6.45 12.78 -17.86
N GLU A 40 -6.33 13.10 -16.56
CA GLU A 40 -6.94 14.30 -15.97
C GLU A 40 -6.35 15.59 -16.62
N LYS A 41 -5.02 15.66 -16.78
CA LYS A 41 -4.34 16.77 -17.47
C LYS A 41 -4.84 16.98 -18.91
N ARG A 42 -5.22 15.89 -19.59
CA ARG A 42 -5.78 15.93 -20.94
C ARG A 42 -7.29 16.17 -20.99
N GLY A 43 -7.91 16.42 -19.84
CA GLY A 43 -9.30 16.83 -19.72
C GLY A 43 -10.29 15.68 -19.48
N ALA A 44 -9.82 14.46 -19.17
CA ALA A 44 -10.71 13.42 -18.71
C ALA A 44 -11.11 13.68 -17.25
N HIS A 45 -12.39 13.53 -16.94
CA HIS A 45 -12.89 13.61 -15.57
C HIS A 45 -12.68 12.27 -14.88
N ILE A 46 -11.86 12.21 -13.84
CA ILE A 46 -11.66 11.01 -13.05
C ILE A 46 -12.76 10.92 -12.01
N LEU A 47 -13.51 9.80 -12.03
CA LEU A 47 -14.59 9.50 -11.08
C LEU A 47 -14.04 8.68 -9.91
N GLY A 48 -14.59 8.91 -8.73
CA GLY A 48 -14.16 8.25 -7.50
C GLY A 48 -13.00 9.00 -6.85
N THR A 49 -11.93 8.28 -6.47
CA THR A 49 -10.76 8.89 -5.83
C THR A 49 -9.97 9.72 -6.85
N SER A 50 -9.66 10.97 -6.50
CA SER A 50 -8.90 11.85 -7.38
C SER A 50 -7.43 11.40 -7.53
N PRO A 51 -6.76 11.71 -8.66
CA PRO A 51 -5.34 11.39 -8.84
C PRO A 51 -4.45 11.91 -7.72
N ALA A 52 -4.72 13.10 -7.19
CA ALA A 52 -3.95 13.66 -6.08
C ALA A 52 -4.07 12.84 -4.78
N VAL A 53 -5.23 12.24 -4.51
CA VAL A 53 -5.43 11.35 -3.35
C VAL A 53 -4.82 9.99 -3.60
N ILE A 54 -4.85 9.49 -4.85
CA ILE A 54 -4.15 8.26 -5.23
C ILE A 54 -2.65 8.42 -5.00
N ASP A 55 -2.05 9.51 -5.51
CA ASP A 55 -0.63 9.82 -5.30
C ASP A 55 -0.28 9.91 -3.81
N MET A 56 -1.15 10.55 -2.99
CA MET A 56 -0.97 10.64 -1.54
C MET A 56 -1.00 9.25 -0.86
N ALA A 57 -1.82 8.34 -1.34
CA ALA A 57 -1.90 6.99 -0.79
C ALA A 57 -0.72 6.10 -1.23
N GLU A 58 -0.15 6.35 -2.41
CA GLU A 58 0.98 5.58 -2.96
C GLU A 58 2.34 6.13 -2.52
N ASP A 59 2.45 7.44 -2.31
CA ASP A 59 3.66 8.05 -1.80
C ASP A 59 3.80 7.80 -0.29
N ARG A 60 4.90 7.14 0.09
CA ARG A 60 5.11 6.72 1.48
C ARG A 60 5.20 7.87 2.47
N ASP A 61 5.85 8.96 2.10
CA ASP A 61 6.04 10.10 2.99
C ASP A 61 4.73 10.87 3.17
N LEU A 62 3.98 11.05 2.08
CA LEU A 62 2.66 11.65 2.11
C LEU A 62 1.67 10.79 2.90
N PHE A 63 1.70 9.48 2.70
CA PHE A 63 0.88 8.53 3.45
C PHE A 63 1.20 8.56 4.95
N ASN A 64 2.49 8.51 5.31
CA ASN A 64 2.94 8.59 6.70
C ASN A 64 2.48 9.89 7.37
N ALA A 65 2.63 11.03 6.69
CA ALA A 65 2.20 12.33 7.19
C ALA A 65 0.67 12.36 7.39
N MET A 66 -0.09 11.75 6.49
CA MET A 66 -1.54 11.63 6.60
C MET A 66 -1.95 10.78 7.80
N MET A 67 -1.34 9.60 7.97
CA MET A 67 -1.63 8.71 9.11
C MET A 67 -1.32 9.39 10.45
N GLN A 68 -0.19 10.09 10.55
CA GLN A 68 0.16 10.88 11.73
C GLN A 68 -0.87 11.99 12.02
N LYS A 69 -1.29 12.72 10.99
CA LYS A 69 -2.32 13.77 11.12
C LYS A 69 -3.67 13.22 11.60
N LEU A 70 -4.01 12.02 11.16
CA LEU A 70 -5.25 11.33 11.56
C LEU A 70 -5.12 10.55 12.87
N ASN A 71 -3.92 10.54 13.49
CA ASN A 71 -3.60 9.71 14.66
C ASN A 71 -3.89 8.21 14.46
N ILE A 72 -3.72 7.72 13.24
CA ILE A 72 -3.82 6.30 12.93
C ILE A 72 -2.45 5.66 13.21
N PRO A 73 -2.37 4.66 14.09
CA PRO A 73 -1.12 4.03 14.44
C PRO A 73 -0.51 3.28 13.24
N MET A 74 0.80 3.39 13.11
CA MET A 74 1.57 2.65 12.11
C MET A 74 2.75 1.95 12.78
N PRO A 75 3.24 0.84 12.23
CA PRO A 75 4.50 0.26 12.67
C PRO A 75 5.63 1.27 12.55
N GLU A 76 6.54 1.25 13.52
CA GLU A 76 7.76 2.04 13.40
C GLU A 76 8.56 1.62 12.17
N SER A 77 9.06 2.60 11.44
CA SER A 77 9.73 2.39 10.17
C SER A 77 10.96 3.26 9.99
N GLY A 78 11.77 2.93 8.99
CA GLY A 78 12.91 3.71 8.56
C GLY A 78 13.36 3.33 7.16
N MET A 79 14.27 4.13 6.61
CA MET A 79 14.92 3.86 5.32
C MET A 79 16.43 3.96 5.49
N ALA A 80 17.17 2.99 4.97
CA ALA A 80 18.62 2.96 5.00
C ALA A 80 19.21 2.78 3.60
N VAL A 81 20.29 3.48 3.32
CA VAL A 81 21.05 3.34 2.06
C VAL A 81 22.37 2.59 2.28
N ASN A 82 22.74 2.31 3.52
CA ASN A 82 23.93 1.56 3.90
C ASN A 82 23.70 0.75 5.18
N VAL A 83 24.66 -0.13 5.47
CA VAL A 83 24.58 -1.05 6.62
C VAL A 83 24.57 -0.33 7.97
N ASP A 84 25.34 0.74 8.12
CA ASP A 84 25.45 1.45 9.40
C ASP A 84 24.12 2.16 9.73
N GLU A 85 23.52 2.85 8.77
CA GLU A 85 22.19 3.43 8.92
C GLU A 85 21.14 2.35 9.24
N ALA A 86 21.22 1.21 8.56
CA ALA A 86 20.29 0.11 8.80
C ALA A 86 20.37 -0.41 10.24
N LEU A 87 21.58 -0.54 10.79
CA LEU A 87 21.78 -0.96 12.17
C LEU A 87 21.30 0.08 13.19
N GLU A 88 21.53 1.36 12.94
CA GLU A 88 20.99 2.44 13.79
C GLU A 88 19.45 2.39 13.84
N ILE A 89 18.82 2.21 12.68
CA ILE A 89 17.35 2.06 12.58
C ILE A 89 16.90 0.79 13.32
N ALA A 90 17.59 -0.34 13.11
CA ALA A 90 17.25 -1.60 13.75
C ALA A 90 17.34 -1.53 15.28
N HIS A 91 18.37 -0.87 15.82
CA HIS A 91 18.52 -0.68 17.27
C HIS A 91 17.45 0.26 17.85
N ARG A 92 16.93 1.20 17.06
CA ARG A 92 15.82 2.08 17.47
C ARG A 92 14.48 1.36 17.44
N ILE A 93 14.18 0.64 16.35
CA ILE A 93 12.88 -0.01 16.12
C ILE A 93 12.80 -1.36 16.86
N GLY A 94 13.92 -2.10 16.90
CA GLY A 94 14.03 -3.46 17.46
C GLY A 94 13.61 -4.55 16.48
N TYR A 95 14.05 -5.77 16.76
CA TYR A 95 13.75 -6.97 15.99
C TYR A 95 12.47 -7.67 16.48
N PRO A 96 11.79 -8.48 15.63
CA PRO A 96 12.07 -8.69 14.20
C PRO A 96 11.61 -7.53 13.34
N MET A 97 12.20 -7.42 12.16
CA MET A 97 11.90 -6.38 11.19
C MET A 97 11.64 -6.97 9.81
N MET A 98 10.71 -6.38 9.08
CA MET A 98 10.55 -6.61 7.66
C MET A 98 11.48 -5.66 6.90
N VAL A 99 12.32 -6.19 6.04
CA VAL A 99 13.21 -5.43 5.16
C VAL A 99 12.84 -5.67 3.70
N ARG A 100 12.86 -4.62 2.90
CA ARG A 100 12.50 -4.70 1.49
C ARG A 100 13.12 -3.56 0.68
N PRO A 101 13.48 -3.77 -0.61
CA PRO A 101 13.86 -2.69 -1.49
C PRO A 101 12.69 -1.73 -1.76
N SER A 102 12.94 -0.43 -1.91
CA SER A 102 11.90 0.60 -2.06
C SER A 102 11.02 0.44 -3.31
N TYR A 103 11.47 -0.28 -4.31
CA TYR A 103 10.84 -0.34 -5.64
C TYR A 103 10.64 -1.77 -6.15
N VAL A 104 10.25 -2.69 -5.29
CA VAL A 104 9.96 -4.07 -5.70
C VAL A 104 8.46 -4.32 -5.62
N LEU A 105 7.87 -4.71 -6.75
CA LEU A 105 6.47 -5.14 -6.83
C LEU A 105 6.33 -6.63 -6.46
N GLY A 106 5.26 -6.96 -5.77
CA GLY A 106 4.85 -8.34 -5.52
C GLY A 106 5.71 -9.11 -4.52
N GLY A 107 6.21 -8.45 -3.46
CA GLY A 107 6.87 -9.13 -2.34
C GLY A 107 8.26 -9.72 -2.64
N ARG A 108 8.80 -9.52 -3.84
CA ARG A 108 10.15 -10.01 -4.19
C ARG A 108 11.21 -9.27 -3.38
N GLY A 109 12.13 -10.03 -2.79
CA GLY A 109 13.22 -9.48 -1.98
C GLY A 109 12.77 -8.94 -0.61
N MET A 110 11.57 -9.26 -0.15
CA MET A 110 11.14 -9.01 1.23
C MET A 110 11.65 -10.14 2.13
N GLU A 111 12.20 -9.76 3.28
CA GLU A 111 12.69 -10.73 4.26
C GLU A 111 12.41 -10.25 5.70
N VAL A 112 12.15 -11.19 6.59
CA VAL A 112 12.07 -10.89 8.03
C VAL A 112 13.42 -11.19 8.65
N VAL A 113 14.06 -10.17 9.20
CA VAL A 113 15.35 -10.27 9.88
C VAL A 113 15.15 -10.25 11.39
N TYR A 114 15.93 -11.05 12.11
CA TYR A 114 15.78 -11.27 13.55
C TYR A 114 16.96 -10.76 14.37
N ASP A 115 18.07 -10.42 13.73
CA ASP A 115 19.27 -9.91 14.37
C ASP A 115 20.15 -9.11 13.40
N ASP A 116 21.22 -8.50 13.96
CA ASP A 116 22.17 -7.68 13.21
C ASP A 116 22.89 -8.45 12.09
N ASN A 117 23.14 -9.76 12.28
CA ASN A 117 23.85 -10.56 11.27
C ASN A 117 22.98 -10.78 10.05
N MET A 118 21.73 -11.21 10.25
CA MET A 118 20.76 -11.35 9.16
C MET A 118 20.55 -10.03 8.42
N LEU A 119 20.48 -8.91 9.15
CA LEU A 119 20.34 -7.59 8.55
C LEU A 119 21.57 -7.23 7.69
N ARG A 120 22.79 -7.49 8.17
CA ARG A 120 24.04 -7.26 7.42
C ARG A 120 24.07 -8.09 6.14
N ASP A 121 23.73 -9.38 6.23
CA ASP A 121 23.70 -10.29 5.08
C ASP A 121 22.70 -9.82 4.03
N TYR A 122 21.48 -9.43 4.48
CA TYR A 122 20.45 -8.87 3.60
C TYR A 122 20.93 -7.59 2.90
N MET A 123 21.49 -6.64 3.67
CA MET A 123 21.96 -5.36 3.12
C MET A 123 23.07 -5.57 2.10
N ALA A 124 24.03 -6.47 2.37
CA ALA A 124 25.09 -6.81 1.42
C ALA A 124 24.52 -7.34 0.08
N ALA A 125 23.58 -8.27 0.15
CA ALA A 125 22.94 -8.84 -1.04
C ALA A 125 22.09 -7.79 -1.79
N ALA A 126 21.38 -6.91 -1.09
CA ALA A 126 20.53 -5.89 -1.69
C ALA A 126 21.32 -4.76 -2.36
N ILE A 127 22.43 -4.32 -1.76
CA ILE A 127 23.31 -3.27 -2.32
C ILE A 127 23.99 -3.75 -3.60
N ASP A 128 24.39 -5.00 -3.69
CA ASP A 128 24.97 -5.58 -4.92
C ASP A 128 24.01 -5.54 -6.11
N VAL A 129 22.71 -5.63 -5.85
CA VAL A 129 21.67 -5.63 -6.90
C VAL A 129 21.20 -4.21 -7.24
N THR A 130 21.12 -3.31 -6.27
CA THR A 130 20.58 -1.94 -6.46
C THR A 130 21.30 -0.91 -5.57
N PRO A 131 22.53 -0.49 -5.92
CA PRO A 131 23.40 0.31 -5.03
C PRO A 131 22.84 1.68 -4.62
N GLU A 132 21.92 2.26 -5.40
CA GLU A 132 21.39 3.62 -5.19
C GLU A 132 19.97 3.66 -4.62
N ARG A 133 19.43 2.51 -4.20
CA ARG A 133 18.04 2.43 -3.75
C ARG A 133 17.97 2.17 -2.25
N PRO A 134 17.20 2.98 -1.50
CA PRO A 134 17.04 2.74 -0.08
C PRO A 134 16.31 1.43 0.20
N ILE A 135 16.69 0.79 1.30
CA ILE A 135 15.99 -0.35 1.89
C ILE A 135 14.98 0.19 2.89
N LEU A 136 13.75 -0.25 2.75
CA LEU A 136 12.68 0.01 3.70
C LEU A 136 12.75 -1.00 4.84
N MET A 137 12.60 -0.52 6.05
CA MET A 137 12.69 -1.30 7.27
C MET A 137 11.47 -0.99 8.13
N ASP A 138 10.63 -1.98 8.36
CA ASP A 138 9.42 -1.82 9.15
C ASP A 138 9.44 -2.78 10.34
N ARG A 139 8.93 -2.36 11.50
CA ARG A 139 8.72 -3.27 12.63
C ARG A 139 7.81 -4.42 12.20
N PHE A 140 8.26 -5.67 12.35
CA PHE A 140 7.44 -6.84 12.04
C PHE A 140 6.61 -7.25 13.25
N LEU A 141 5.29 -7.31 13.08
CA LEU A 141 4.35 -7.69 14.12
C LEU A 141 4.15 -9.20 14.08
N GLN A 142 4.91 -9.93 14.90
CA GLN A 142 4.78 -11.38 15.00
C GLN A 142 3.40 -11.78 15.57
N ASN A 143 2.86 -12.87 15.04
CA ASN A 143 1.57 -13.44 15.49
C ASN A 143 0.40 -12.43 15.43
N ALA A 144 0.52 -11.41 14.59
CA ALA A 144 -0.57 -10.48 14.36
C ALA A 144 -1.66 -11.13 13.50
N LEU A 145 -2.90 -10.84 13.83
CA LEU A 145 -4.04 -11.20 13.02
C LEU A 145 -4.25 -10.11 11.97
N GLU A 146 -4.10 -10.47 10.71
CA GLU A 146 -4.27 -9.53 9.61
C GLU A 146 -5.74 -9.39 9.24
N CYS A 147 -6.14 -8.16 9.00
CA CYS A 147 -7.49 -7.83 8.56
C CYS A 147 -7.47 -6.65 7.60
N GLU A 148 -8.49 -6.58 6.78
CA GLU A 148 -8.68 -5.47 5.85
C GLU A 148 -10.15 -5.06 5.78
N THR A 149 -10.41 -3.89 5.23
CA THR A 149 -11.75 -3.41 4.99
C THR A 149 -11.77 -2.47 3.80
N ASP A 150 -12.89 -2.47 3.09
CA ASP A 150 -13.17 -1.54 2.00
C ASP A 150 -14.17 -0.49 2.47
N ALA A 151 -14.08 0.69 1.88
CA ALA A 151 -15.05 1.76 2.10
C ALA A 151 -15.53 2.35 0.78
N ILE A 152 -16.78 2.78 0.78
CA ILE A 152 -17.35 3.58 -0.30
C ILE A 152 -17.77 4.92 0.28
N SER A 153 -17.40 6.02 -0.39
CA SER A 153 -17.76 7.37 0.03
C SER A 153 -18.51 8.13 -1.06
N ASP A 154 -19.47 8.94 -0.63
CA ASP A 154 -20.17 9.92 -1.47
C ASP A 154 -19.53 11.32 -1.39
N GLY A 155 -18.38 11.44 -0.72
CA GLY A 155 -17.68 12.70 -0.46
C GLY A 155 -18.06 13.39 0.85
N SER A 156 -19.09 12.91 1.54
CA SER A 156 -19.56 13.44 2.83
C SER A 156 -19.68 12.35 3.90
N ASN A 157 -20.04 11.17 3.48
CA ASN A 157 -20.17 10.00 4.35
C ASN A 157 -19.38 8.84 3.75
N ALA A 158 -18.84 7.99 4.62
CA ALA A 158 -18.23 6.74 4.22
C ALA A 158 -19.02 5.55 4.76
N PHE A 159 -19.15 4.50 3.96
CA PHE A 159 -19.79 3.25 4.32
C PHE A 159 -18.78 2.13 4.31
N VAL A 160 -18.58 1.50 5.45
CA VAL A 160 -17.73 0.33 5.66
C VAL A 160 -18.63 -0.89 5.90
N PRO A 161 -18.80 -1.77 4.92
CA PRO A 161 -19.75 -2.88 5.02
C PRO A 161 -19.34 -3.89 6.08
N THR A 162 -18.07 -4.25 6.12
CA THR A 162 -17.55 -5.26 7.05
C THR A 162 -16.05 -5.13 7.23
N VAL A 163 -15.51 -5.85 8.22
CA VAL A 163 -14.07 -6.09 8.39
C VAL A 163 -13.81 -7.54 7.99
N MET A 164 -12.91 -7.73 7.06
CA MET A 164 -12.45 -9.04 6.57
C MET A 164 -11.26 -9.49 7.41
N GLN A 165 -11.22 -10.77 7.75
CA GLN A 165 -10.11 -11.38 8.48
C GLN A 165 -9.36 -12.30 7.56
N HIS A 166 -8.02 -12.20 7.52
CA HIS A 166 -7.18 -13.13 6.81
C HIS A 166 -7.08 -14.47 7.56
N ILE A 167 -7.09 -15.57 6.82
CA ILE A 167 -6.87 -16.91 7.38
C ILE A 167 -5.37 -17.16 7.56
N GLU A 168 -4.57 -16.70 6.61
CA GLU A 168 -3.12 -16.77 6.66
C GLU A 168 -2.58 -15.79 7.70
N GLN A 169 -1.40 -16.10 8.22
CA GLN A 169 -0.72 -15.24 9.19
C GLN A 169 -0.25 -13.94 8.53
N ALA A 170 -0.13 -12.89 9.32
CA ALA A 170 0.38 -11.60 8.87
C ALA A 170 1.75 -11.73 8.19
N GLY A 171 1.90 -11.03 7.06
CA GLY A 171 3.09 -11.07 6.21
C GLY A 171 2.92 -11.89 4.93
N VAL A 172 1.82 -12.59 4.74
CA VAL A 172 1.42 -13.15 3.44
C VAL A 172 0.76 -12.03 2.63
N HIS A 173 1.09 -11.92 1.33
CA HIS A 173 0.48 -10.91 0.48
C HIS A 173 -1.05 -11.08 0.42
N SER A 174 -1.79 -9.99 0.55
CA SER A 174 -3.26 -10.03 0.63
C SER A 174 -3.94 -10.70 -0.58
N GLY A 175 -3.35 -10.58 -1.76
CA GLY A 175 -3.81 -11.27 -2.96
C GLY A 175 -3.65 -12.80 -2.95
N ASP A 176 -2.81 -13.32 -2.04
CA ASP A 176 -2.54 -14.75 -1.86
C ASP A 176 -3.21 -15.31 -0.59
N SER A 177 -3.89 -14.46 0.17
CA SER A 177 -4.58 -14.82 1.41
C SER A 177 -6.07 -15.05 1.18
N ALA A 178 -6.63 -16.07 1.85
CA ALA A 178 -8.07 -16.24 1.93
C ALA A 178 -8.65 -15.36 3.04
N CYS A 179 -9.81 -14.76 2.79
CA CYS A 179 -10.49 -13.90 3.76
C CYS A 179 -11.81 -14.50 4.25
N VAL A 180 -12.09 -14.33 5.54
CA VAL A 180 -13.37 -14.66 6.16
C VAL A 180 -14.20 -13.40 6.38
N ILE A 181 -15.44 -13.44 5.93
CA ILE A 181 -16.43 -12.38 6.08
C ILE A 181 -17.71 -12.96 6.70
N PRO A 182 -18.20 -12.42 7.81
CA PRO A 182 -17.57 -11.43 8.69
C PRO A 182 -16.38 -12.02 9.46
N SER A 183 -15.49 -11.15 9.96
CA SER A 183 -14.35 -11.57 10.78
C SER A 183 -14.80 -12.31 12.05
N VAL A 184 -14.09 -13.38 12.39
CA VAL A 184 -14.46 -14.31 13.48
C VAL A 184 -13.71 -13.99 14.77
N GLU A 185 -12.40 -13.73 14.69
CA GLU A 185 -11.53 -13.55 15.86
C GLU A 185 -11.30 -12.08 16.24
N ILE A 186 -11.63 -11.14 15.35
CA ILE A 186 -11.49 -9.71 15.63
C ILE A 186 -12.58 -9.26 16.59
N SER A 187 -12.19 -8.70 17.74
CA SER A 187 -13.15 -8.21 18.75
C SER A 187 -14.05 -7.09 18.21
N GLU A 188 -15.24 -6.94 18.74
CA GLU A 188 -16.16 -5.87 18.35
C GLU A 188 -15.57 -4.48 18.60
N GLU A 189 -14.74 -4.33 19.64
CA GLU A 189 -14.00 -3.10 19.93
C GLU A 189 -13.02 -2.76 18.79
N ASN A 190 -12.22 -3.73 18.35
CA ASN A 190 -11.30 -3.56 17.23
C ASN A 190 -12.05 -3.32 15.91
N LYS A 191 -13.14 -4.02 15.65
CA LYS A 191 -13.99 -3.76 14.46
C LYS A 191 -14.51 -2.33 14.44
N LYS A 192 -14.92 -1.81 15.59
CA LYS A 192 -15.35 -0.42 15.71
C LYS A 192 -14.22 0.54 15.44
N LEU A 193 -13.04 0.30 16.02
CA LEU A 193 -11.85 1.13 15.82
C LEU A 193 -11.39 1.13 14.35
N ILE A 194 -11.39 -0.03 13.70
CA ILE A 194 -11.06 -0.15 12.27
C ILE A 194 -12.01 0.68 11.42
N ARG A 195 -13.31 0.63 11.70
CA ARG A 195 -14.30 1.46 11.01
C ARG A 195 -14.05 2.95 11.24
N GLU A 196 -13.75 3.36 12.47
CA GLU A 196 -13.43 4.75 12.81
C GLU A 196 -12.19 5.26 12.06
N TYR A 197 -11.17 4.41 11.89
CA TYR A 197 -9.98 4.77 11.10
C TYR A 197 -10.23 4.83 9.59
N THR A 198 -11.27 4.14 9.12
CA THR A 198 -11.58 4.04 7.69
C THR A 198 -12.55 5.13 7.23
N THR A 199 -13.27 5.77 8.15
CA THR A 199 -14.29 6.81 7.86
C THR A 199 -13.82 8.21 8.21
#